data_fe02532054a2198019c43e6e42be9c82
#
_entry.id   fe02532054a2198019c43e6e42be9c82
#
_cell.length_a   1.000
_cell.length_b   1.000
_cell.length_c   1.000
_cell.angle_alpha   90.00
_cell.angle_beta   90.00
_cell.angle_gamma   90.00
#
_symmetry.space_group_name_H-M   'P 1'
#
loop_
_entity.id
_entity.type
_entity.pdbx_description
1 polymer ?
#
loop_
_entity_poly.entity_id
_entity_poly.type
_entity_poly.pdbx_seq_one_letter_code
_entity_poly.pdbx_strand_id
1 'polypeptide(L)'
;MTAVLFVSVPVLRAQDNDKILNRPYADMKRLHYGFSVGFHNQSLGMTRNGFVTESGETWYPEVAELAPGFCVNIMGDLRLAEHFNLRLSPGMYFGSKTVTFRESSTGELEKQNLKNSSVVVPVDVKMSAKRYHNLRPYVTAGAMAAFDVSKRKDGELLQLSNTDIYLTLGFG
;
A
#
# COMPACT_ATOMS: atom_id res chain seq x y z
N MET A 1 -20.55 16.80 -17.23
CA MET A 1 -21.47 15.66 -17.49
C MET A 1 -20.70 14.38 -17.23
N THR A 2 -20.93 13.77 -16.08
CA THR A 2 -20.22 12.55 -15.64
C THR A 2 -21.11 11.36 -16.02
N ALA A 3 -20.67 10.56 -17.00
CA ALA A 3 -21.41 9.36 -17.41
C ALA A 3 -21.07 8.22 -16.42
N VAL A 4 -22.07 7.80 -15.65
CA VAL A 4 -22.00 6.60 -14.81
C VAL A 4 -22.34 5.40 -15.68
N LEU A 5 -21.36 4.56 -15.99
CA LEU A 5 -21.54 3.31 -16.70
C LEU A 5 -22.07 2.27 -15.72
N PHE A 6 -23.36 1.95 -15.80
CA PHE A 6 -23.96 0.80 -15.13
C PHE A 6 -23.57 -0.47 -15.91
N VAL A 7 -22.63 -1.23 -15.38
CA VAL A 7 -22.33 -2.58 -15.86
C VAL A 7 -23.35 -3.52 -15.21
N SER A 8 -24.38 -3.92 -15.97
CA SER A 8 -25.30 -4.98 -15.57
C SER A 8 -24.58 -6.32 -15.67
N VAL A 9 -24.23 -6.90 -14.52
CA VAL A 9 -23.68 -8.26 -14.46
C VAL A 9 -24.85 -9.25 -14.61
N PRO A 10 -24.90 -10.07 -15.66
CA PRO A 10 -25.91 -11.11 -15.78
C PRO A 10 -25.72 -12.12 -14.63
N VAL A 11 -26.78 -12.32 -13.86
CA VAL A 11 -26.81 -13.37 -12.84
C VAL A 11 -26.92 -14.72 -13.56
N LEU A 12 -25.78 -15.31 -13.87
CA LEU A 12 -25.70 -16.69 -14.32
C LEU A 12 -26.11 -17.61 -13.15
N ARG A 13 -27.32 -18.12 -13.20
CA ARG A 13 -27.73 -19.23 -12.35
C ARG A 13 -27.03 -20.48 -12.88
N ALA A 14 -25.81 -20.73 -12.40
CA ALA A 14 -25.15 -22.01 -12.60
C ALA A 14 -25.93 -23.08 -11.80
N GLN A 15 -26.23 -24.19 -12.45
CA GLN A 15 -26.81 -25.37 -11.82
C GLN A 15 -25.98 -25.77 -10.60
N ASP A 16 -26.66 -26.00 -9.49
CA ASP A 16 -26.09 -26.39 -8.20
C ASP A 16 -25.54 -27.81 -8.31
N ASN A 17 -24.35 -27.95 -8.87
CA ASN A 17 -23.58 -29.17 -8.75
C ASN A 17 -22.77 -29.02 -7.45
N ASP A 18 -23.05 -29.83 -6.45
CA ASP A 18 -22.35 -29.92 -5.18
C ASP A 18 -20.84 -30.12 -5.41
N LYS A 19 -20.13 -29.04 -5.69
CA LYS A 19 -18.68 -29.08 -5.84
C LYS A 19 -18.06 -29.26 -4.47
N ILE A 20 -17.23 -30.28 -4.35
CA ILE A 20 -16.48 -30.59 -3.13
C ILE A 20 -15.68 -29.36 -2.70
N LEU A 21 -15.91 -28.90 -1.48
CA LEU A 21 -15.21 -27.77 -0.88
C LEU A 21 -13.78 -28.19 -0.51
N ASN A 22 -12.80 -27.42 -0.99
CA ASN A 22 -11.37 -27.64 -0.65
C ASN A 22 -11.08 -27.31 0.78
N ARG A 23 -11.41 -27.64 1.80
CA ARG A 23 -11.34 -27.27 3.23
C ARG A 23 -12.65 -26.71 3.73
N PRO A 24 -13.67 -27.52 3.90
CA PRO A 24 -15.01 -27.08 4.29
C PRO A 24 -15.07 -26.34 5.64
N TYR A 25 -14.14 -26.62 6.57
CA TYR A 25 -14.10 -26.04 7.92
C TYR A 25 -13.05 -24.94 8.09
N ALA A 26 -12.36 -24.53 7.01
CA ALA A 26 -11.30 -23.52 7.13
C ALA A 26 -11.82 -22.19 7.67
N ASP A 27 -13.02 -21.78 7.22
CA ASP A 27 -13.64 -20.50 7.61
C ASP A 27 -14.13 -20.48 9.07
N MET A 28 -14.22 -21.64 9.73
CA MET A 28 -14.63 -21.75 11.14
C MET A 28 -13.49 -21.54 12.12
N LYS A 29 -12.25 -21.61 11.67
CA LYS A 29 -11.08 -21.38 12.53
C LYS A 29 -11.11 -19.93 13.03
N ARG A 30 -10.81 -19.76 14.31
CA ARG A 30 -10.78 -18.44 14.96
C ARG A 30 -9.58 -17.61 14.54
N LEU A 31 -8.45 -18.25 14.26
CA LEU A 31 -7.20 -17.60 13.86
C LEU A 31 -6.70 -18.21 12.56
N HIS A 32 -6.36 -17.34 11.60
CA HIS A 32 -5.67 -17.71 10.37
C HIS A 32 -4.37 -16.92 10.32
N TYR A 33 -3.33 -17.53 9.82
CA TYR A 33 -2.05 -16.88 9.60
C TYR A 33 -1.53 -17.21 8.20
N GLY A 34 -0.71 -16.33 7.67
CA GLY A 34 -0.13 -16.48 6.36
C GLY A 34 0.98 -15.47 6.12
N PHE A 35 1.47 -15.46 4.92
CA PHE A 35 2.39 -14.44 4.43
C PHE A 35 1.90 -13.92 3.09
N SER A 36 2.29 -12.71 2.76
CA SER A 36 2.04 -12.12 1.44
C SER A 36 3.29 -11.46 0.89
N VAL A 37 3.45 -11.57 -0.41
CA VAL A 37 4.45 -10.83 -1.18
C VAL A 37 3.68 -10.02 -2.21
N GLY A 38 4.01 -8.76 -2.34
CA GLY A 38 3.32 -7.86 -3.25
C GLY A 38 4.24 -6.86 -3.91
N PHE A 39 3.76 -6.27 -4.98
CA PHE A 39 4.39 -5.12 -5.63
C PHE A 39 3.58 -3.88 -5.30
N HIS A 40 4.28 -2.78 -5.09
CA HIS A 40 3.64 -1.50 -4.83
C HIS A 40 4.32 -0.40 -5.64
N ASN A 41 3.61 0.70 -5.82
CA ASN A 41 4.17 1.94 -6.32
C ASN A 41 3.98 3.01 -5.25
N GLN A 42 5.08 3.65 -4.86
CA GLN A 42 5.07 4.66 -3.81
C GLN A 42 5.15 6.06 -4.42
N SER A 43 4.12 6.87 -4.20
CA SER A 43 4.13 8.28 -4.56
C SER A 43 4.54 9.12 -3.36
N LEU A 44 5.46 10.07 -3.55
CA LEU A 44 5.83 11.07 -2.54
C LEU A 44 5.02 12.35 -2.79
N GLY A 45 4.27 12.77 -1.79
CA GLY A 45 3.72 14.13 -1.76
C GLY A 45 4.83 15.10 -1.37
N MET A 46 5.25 15.96 -2.29
CA MET A 46 6.25 16.99 -2.01
C MET A 46 5.57 18.32 -1.72
N THR A 47 5.88 18.91 -0.57
CA THR A 47 5.46 20.28 -0.25
C THR A 47 6.64 21.21 -0.50
N ARG A 48 6.39 22.27 -1.23
CA ARG A 48 7.40 23.31 -1.50
C ARG A 48 7.59 24.16 -0.25
N ASN A 49 8.72 24.04 0.41
CA ASN A 49 9.03 24.85 1.60
C ASN A 49 9.76 26.16 1.26
N GLY A 50 10.02 26.44 -0.02
CA GLY A 50 10.74 27.65 -0.42
C GLY A 50 12.16 27.73 0.14
N PHE A 51 12.79 26.58 0.34
CA PHE A 51 14.14 26.54 0.89
C PHE A 51 15.12 27.19 -0.09
N VAL A 52 15.80 28.22 0.37
CA VAL A 52 16.89 28.90 -0.35
C VAL A 52 18.17 28.42 0.29
N THR A 53 19.07 27.89 -0.52
CA THR A 53 20.40 27.45 -0.06
C THR A 53 21.20 28.66 0.40
N GLU A 54 22.23 28.47 1.25
CA GLU A 54 23.12 29.57 1.71
C GLU A 54 23.80 30.32 0.54
N SER A 55 23.91 29.68 -0.63
CA SER A 55 24.36 30.28 -1.90
C SER A 55 23.28 31.10 -2.64
N GLY A 56 22.05 31.16 -2.12
CA GLY A 56 20.95 31.89 -2.75
C GLY A 56 20.21 31.12 -3.86
N GLU A 57 20.52 29.85 -4.06
CA GLU A 57 19.94 28.99 -5.08
C GLU A 57 18.60 28.40 -4.62
N THR A 58 17.61 28.36 -5.50
CA THR A 58 16.31 27.74 -5.23
C THR A 58 16.15 26.50 -6.09
N TRP A 59 16.01 25.35 -5.44
CA TRP A 59 15.85 24.05 -6.07
C TRP A 59 14.38 23.62 -6.09
N TYR A 60 13.87 23.23 -7.24
CA TYR A 60 12.52 22.73 -7.41
C TYR A 60 12.52 21.24 -7.73
N PRO A 61 11.77 20.41 -6.97
CA PRO A 61 11.58 19.02 -7.35
C PRO A 61 10.70 18.97 -8.61
N GLU A 62 11.23 18.34 -9.67
CA GLU A 62 10.57 18.24 -10.96
C GLU A 62 9.93 16.88 -11.07
N VAL A 63 9.02 16.38 -10.78
CA VAL A 63 8.32 15.08 -10.96
C VAL A 63 9.14 13.87 -10.47
N ALA A 64 8.65 13.27 -9.43
CA ALA A 64 9.13 11.99 -9.00
C ALA A 64 8.68 10.91 -10.01
N GLU A 65 9.64 10.23 -10.62
CA GLU A 65 9.37 9.06 -11.46
C GLU A 65 8.62 7.97 -10.67
N LEU A 66 7.83 7.17 -11.39
CA LEU A 66 7.21 5.97 -10.84
C LEU A 66 8.27 5.10 -10.17
N ALA A 67 8.10 4.80 -8.90
CA ALA A 67 9.04 4.01 -8.13
C ALA A 67 8.41 2.67 -7.74
N PRO A 68 8.58 1.64 -8.55
CA PRO A 68 8.11 0.30 -8.20
C PRO A 68 8.91 -0.22 -7.00
N GLY A 69 8.20 -0.82 -6.08
CA GLY A 69 8.76 -1.49 -4.92
C GLY A 69 8.13 -2.85 -4.70
N PHE A 70 8.66 -3.60 -3.77
CA PHE A 70 8.07 -4.85 -3.33
C PHE A 70 7.88 -4.84 -1.81
N CYS A 71 6.92 -5.65 -1.36
CA CYS A 71 6.65 -5.79 0.06
C CYS A 71 6.51 -7.25 0.46
N VAL A 72 6.88 -7.53 1.69
CA VAL A 72 6.74 -8.85 2.31
C VAL A 72 6.07 -8.64 3.67
N ASN A 73 4.95 -9.31 3.88
CA ASN A 73 4.18 -9.18 5.11
C ASN A 73 3.83 -10.55 5.67
N ILE A 74 3.80 -10.62 7.01
CA ILE A 74 3.21 -11.73 7.74
C ILE A 74 1.80 -11.28 8.12
N MET A 75 0.78 -12.10 7.89
CA MET A 75 -0.58 -11.74 8.21
C MET A 75 -1.21 -12.68 9.24
N GLY A 76 -1.99 -12.10 10.14
CA GLY A 76 -2.85 -12.80 11.05
C GLY A 76 -4.28 -12.27 10.93
N ASP A 77 -5.25 -13.16 10.68
CA ASP A 77 -6.66 -12.84 10.65
C ASP A 77 -7.34 -13.44 11.89
N LEU A 78 -7.85 -12.62 12.77
CA LEU A 78 -8.67 -13.02 13.90
C LEU A 78 -10.14 -12.89 13.54
N ARG A 79 -10.88 -14.00 13.57
CA ARG A 79 -12.32 -14.01 13.33
C ARG A 79 -13.08 -13.41 14.51
N LEU A 80 -13.77 -12.30 14.28
CA LEU A 80 -14.63 -11.63 15.27
C LEU A 80 -16.08 -12.10 15.15
N ALA A 81 -16.57 -12.23 13.91
CA ALA A 81 -17.91 -12.66 13.58
C ALA A 81 -17.91 -13.49 12.29
N GLU A 82 -19.07 -13.95 11.84
CA GLU A 82 -19.22 -14.78 10.63
C GLU A 82 -18.65 -14.12 9.38
N HIS A 83 -18.82 -12.80 9.27
CA HIS A 83 -18.42 -12.00 8.11
C HIS A 83 -17.28 -11.04 8.41
N PHE A 84 -16.88 -10.86 9.68
CA PHE A 84 -15.91 -9.87 10.10
C PHE A 84 -14.67 -10.51 10.74
N ASN A 85 -13.51 -10.14 10.24
CA ASN A 85 -12.23 -10.50 10.81
C ASN A 85 -11.41 -9.24 11.07
N LEU A 86 -10.61 -9.26 12.12
CA LEU A 86 -9.55 -8.28 12.33
C LEU A 86 -8.27 -8.85 11.72
N ARG A 87 -7.66 -8.08 10.81
CA ARG A 87 -6.41 -8.44 10.15
C ARG A 87 -5.29 -7.57 10.64
N LEU A 88 -4.20 -8.19 11.03
CA LEU A 88 -2.93 -7.55 11.34
C LEU A 88 -1.87 -8.09 10.37
N SER A 89 -1.18 -7.20 9.65
CA SER A 89 -0.25 -7.63 8.59
C SER A 89 1.09 -6.90 8.67
N PRO A 90 1.86 -7.02 9.77
CA PRO A 90 3.17 -6.38 9.87
C PRO A 90 4.09 -6.86 8.75
N GLY A 91 4.91 -5.95 8.22
CA GLY A 91 5.79 -6.28 7.12
C GLY A 91 6.81 -5.21 6.80
N MET A 92 7.55 -5.45 5.73
CA MET A 92 8.55 -4.53 5.21
C MET A 92 8.25 -4.16 3.76
N TYR A 93 8.38 -2.87 3.48
CA TYR A 93 8.22 -2.32 2.15
C TYR A 93 9.58 -1.80 1.69
N PHE A 94 9.97 -2.21 0.50
CA PHE A 94 11.24 -1.86 -0.13
C PHE A 94 10.96 -1.15 -1.44
N GLY A 95 11.55 0.02 -1.61
CA GLY A 95 11.44 0.80 -2.84
C GLY A 95 12.69 1.65 -3.06
N SER A 96 12.86 2.11 -4.29
CA SER A 96 13.85 3.12 -4.62
C SER A 96 13.18 4.18 -5.49
N LYS A 97 13.49 5.43 -5.25
CA LYS A 97 12.91 6.55 -5.96
C LYS A 97 13.98 7.49 -6.44
N THR A 98 13.91 7.87 -7.71
CA THR A 98 14.75 8.92 -8.27
C THR A 98 13.98 10.23 -8.26
N VAL A 99 14.49 11.22 -7.57
CA VAL A 99 13.96 12.58 -7.57
C VAL A 99 14.91 13.44 -8.38
N THR A 100 14.37 14.18 -9.34
CA THR A 100 15.14 15.13 -10.15
C THR A 100 14.87 16.53 -9.59
N PHE A 101 15.93 17.22 -9.22
CA PHE A 101 15.88 18.62 -8.80
C PHE A 101 16.36 19.47 -9.95
N ARG A 102 15.65 20.56 -10.21
CA ARG A 102 16.06 21.58 -11.18
C ARG A 102 16.44 22.86 -10.44
N GLU A 103 17.63 23.37 -10.69
CA GLU A 103 18.03 24.68 -10.23
C GLU A 103 17.32 25.78 -11.05
N SER A 104 16.79 26.80 -10.36
CA SER A 104 16.00 27.86 -11.00
C SER A 104 16.82 28.81 -11.87
N SER A 105 18.10 29.00 -11.58
CA SER A 105 18.96 30.00 -12.24
C SER A 105 19.70 29.44 -13.44
N THR A 106 20.29 28.24 -13.33
CA THR A 106 21.12 27.63 -14.38
C THR A 106 20.40 26.55 -15.17
N GLY A 107 19.29 26.03 -14.63
CA GLY A 107 18.58 24.89 -15.21
C GLY A 107 19.30 23.56 -15.05
N GLU A 108 20.34 23.50 -14.22
CA GLU A 108 21.02 22.24 -13.90
C GLU A 108 20.08 21.24 -13.26
N LEU A 109 20.24 19.97 -13.65
CA LEU A 109 19.44 18.86 -13.18
C LEU A 109 20.28 17.97 -12.27
N GLU A 110 19.93 17.91 -11.00
CA GLU A 110 20.52 16.95 -10.06
C GLU A 110 19.56 15.80 -9.81
N LYS A 111 20.05 14.57 -9.99
CA LYS A 111 19.28 13.35 -9.75
C LYS A 111 19.71 12.72 -8.44
N GLN A 112 18.80 12.65 -7.49
CA GLN A 112 19.02 12.00 -6.21
C GLN A 112 18.23 10.70 -6.14
N ASN A 113 18.94 9.58 -5.91
CA ASN A 113 18.34 8.27 -5.69
C ASN A 113 18.06 8.07 -4.20
N LEU A 114 16.78 8.09 -3.85
CA LEU A 114 16.31 7.81 -2.50
C LEU A 114 15.93 6.32 -2.39
N LYS A 115 16.68 5.58 -1.60
CA LYS A 115 16.29 4.22 -1.20
C LYS A 115 15.35 4.36 -0.01
N ASN A 116 14.15 3.79 -0.14
CA ASN A 116 13.16 3.79 0.91
C ASN A 116 12.92 2.36 1.40
N SER A 117 13.12 2.15 2.69
CA SER A 117 12.80 0.89 3.36
C SER A 117 11.97 1.23 4.59
N SER A 118 10.74 0.73 4.63
CA SER A 118 9.80 1.04 5.72
C SER A 118 9.30 -0.24 6.37
N VAL A 119 9.23 -0.23 7.69
CA VAL A 119 8.48 -1.22 8.46
C VAL A 119 7.05 -0.71 8.58
N VAL A 120 6.09 -1.54 8.22
CA VAL A 120 4.67 -1.18 8.25
C VAL A 120 3.88 -2.10 9.16
N VAL A 121 2.87 -1.52 9.81
CA VAL A 121 1.95 -2.26 10.69
C VAL A 121 0.51 -1.87 10.32
N PRO A 122 -0.08 -2.50 9.29
CA PRO A 122 -1.49 -2.30 8.98
C PRO A 122 -2.40 -3.07 9.94
N VAL A 123 -3.49 -2.43 10.30
CA VAL A 123 -4.59 -3.00 11.09
C VAL A 123 -5.88 -2.76 10.32
N ASP A 124 -6.47 -3.81 9.81
CA ASP A 124 -7.62 -3.76 8.92
C ASP A 124 -8.80 -4.56 9.47
N VAL A 125 -10.00 -4.06 9.25
CA VAL A 125 -11.22 -4.85 9.37
C VAL A 125 -11.52 -5.45 8.01
N LYS A 126 -11.60 -6.77 7.96
CA LYS A 126 -11.93 -7.54 6.77
C LYS A 126 -13.38 -7.99 6.86
N MET A 127 -14.19 -7.57 5.88
CA MET A 127 -15.55 -8.03 5.71
C MET A 127 -15.62 -9.02 4.54
N SER A 128 -16.03 -10.25 4.83
CA SER A 128 -16.11 -11.33 3.83
C SER A 128 -17.55 -11.67 3.51
N ALA A 129 -17.85 -11.88 2.24
CA ALA A 129 -19.14 -12.39 1.80
C ALA A 129 -19.33 -13.86 2.19
N LYS A 130 -20.56 -14.37 2.00
CA LYS A 130 -20.81 -15.81 2.08
C LYS A 130 -19.95 -16.54 1.05
N ARG A 131 -19.45 -17.69 1.43
CA ARG A 131 -18.68 -18.54 0.53
C ARG A 131 -19.59 -19.11 -0.56
N TYR A 132 -19.17 -18.93 -1.80
CA TYR A 132 -19.81 -19.53 -2.95
C TYR A 132 -18.85 -20.56 -3.57
N HIS A 133 -19.08 -21.84 -3.36
CA HIS A 133 -18.14 -22.93 -3.68
C HIS A 133 -16.77 -22.72 -3.00
N ASN A 134 -15.72 -22.52 -3.78
CA ASN A 134 -14.37 -22.29 -3.28
C ASN A 134 -13.96 -20.80 -3.29
N LEU A 135 -14.86 -19.91 -3.66
CA LEU A 135 -14.64 -18.47 -3.70
C LEU A 135 -15.28 -17.78 -2.50
N ARG A 136 -14.57 -16.87 -1.87
CA ARG A 136 -15.08 -16.03 -0.79
C ARG A 136 -14.54 -14.61 -0.94
N PRO A 137 -15.23 -13.75 -1.71
CA PRO A 137 -14.79 -12.37 -1.89
C PRO A 137 -14.84 -11.60 -0.57
N TYR A 138 -13.92 -10.66 -0.42
CA TYR A 138 -13.83 -9.82 0.77
C TYR A 138 -13.36 -8.41 0.42
N VAL A 139 -13.67 -7.49 1.33
CA VAL A 139 -13.14 -6.13 1.35
C VAL A 139 -12.43 -5.90 2.68
N THR A 140 -11.40 -5.07 2.66
CA THR A 140 -10.67 -4.64 3.86
C THR A 140 -10.64 -3.14 3.92
N ALA A 141 -10.74 -2.60 5.13
CA ALA A 141 -10.56 -1.18 5.41
C ALA A 141 -9.88 -1.02 6.76
N GLY A 142 -8.94 -0.09 6.87
CA GLY A 142 -8.23 0.13 8.12
C GLY A 142 -7.22 1.25 8.06
N ALA A 143 -6.22 1.17 8.92
CA ALA A 143 -5.13 2.12 8.99
C ALA A 143 -3.78 1.39 9.07
N MET A 144 -2.75 2.01 8.54
CA MET A 144 -1.39 1.51 8.52
C MET A 144 -0.44 2.56 9.09
N ALA A 145 0.34 2.18 10.08
CA ALA A 145 1.49 2.95 10.52
C ALA A 145 2.73 2.48 9.75
N ALA A 146 3.48 3.42 9.20
CA ALA A 146 4.73 3.16 8.48
C ALA A 146 5.87 3.87 9.19
N PHE A 147 6.96 3.15 9.42
CA PHE A 147 8.17 3.64 10.05
C PHE A 147 9.32 3.54 9.05
N ASP A 148 9.89 4.68 8.68
CA ASP A 148 11.03 4.72 7.78
C ASP A 148 12.28 4.24 8.53
N VAL A 149 12.90 3.18 8.02
CA VAL A 149 14.14 2.60 8.54
C VAL A 149 15.31 2.76 7.56
N SER A 150 15.14 3.63 6.56
CA SER A 150 16.19 3.90 5.57
C SER A 150 17.38 4.57 6.22
N LYS A 151 18.60 4.12 5.87
CA LYS A 151 19.81 4.83 6.24
C LYS A 151 19.92 6.09 5.39
N ARG A 152 19.87 7.25 6.04
CA ARG A 152 20.08 8.56 5.42
C ARG A 152 21.56 8.91 5.42
N LYS A 153 21.99 9.60 4.37
CA LYS A 153 23.33 10.22 4.33
C LYS A 153 23.21 11.66 4.78
N ASP A 154 24.16 12.11 5.60
CA ASP A 154 24.26 13.52 5.96
C ASP A 154 24.47 14.35 4.69
N GLY A 155 23.67 15.40 4.50
CA GLY A 155 23.70 16.28 3.32
C GLY A 155 22.58 16.08 2.30
N GLU A 156 21.57 15.24 2.58
CA GLU A 156 20.39 15.13 1.70
C GLU A 156 19.48 16.37 1.81
N LEU A 157 19.10 16.91 0.66
CA LEU A 157 18.20 18.08 0.55
C LEU A 157 16.77 17.81 1.02
N LEU A 158 16.40 16.54 1.17
CA LEU A 158 15.05 16.08 1.56
C LEU A 158 15.03 15.62 3.02
N GLN A 159 14.20 16.28 3.82
CA GLN A 159 13.79 15.78 5.14
C GLN A 159 12.50 14.97 4.98
N LEU A 160 12.58 13.65 5.17
CA LEU A 160 11.42 12.78 5.23
C LEU A 160 10.98 12.58 6.69
N SER A 161 9.66 12.48 6.90
CA SER A 161 9.10 12.09 8.19
C SER A 161 9.52 10.67 8.54
N ASN A 162 9.79 10.42 9.82
CA ASN A 162 10.16 9.08 10.28
C ASN A 162 8.95 8.16 10.47
N THR A 163 7.75 8.74 10.59
CA THR A 163 6.52 7.99 10.85
C THR A 163 5.38 8.60 10.06
N ASP A 164 4.69 7.77 9.31
CA ASP A 164 3.53 8.16 8.52
C ASP A 164 2.35 7.26 8.85
N ILE A 165 1.14 7.81 8.76
CA ILE A 165 -0.11 7.07 8.93
C ILE A 165 -0.90 7.12 7.62
N TYR A 166 -1.33 5.96 7.15
CA TYR A 166 -2.11 5.80 5.93
C TYR A 166 -3.45 5.15 6.22
N LEU A 167 -4.45 5.49 5.43
CA LEU A 167 -5.69 4.72 5.35
C LEU A 167 -5.52 3.61 4.32
N THR A 168 -6.02 2.43 4.65
CA THR A 168 -5.93 1.24 3.81
C THR A 168 -7.31 0.83 3.31
N LEU A 169 -7.40 0.51 2.03
CA LEU A 169 -8.57 -0.08 1.42
C LEU A 169 -8.11 -1.20 0.50
N GLY A 170 -8.78 -2.34 0.54
CA GLY A 170 -8.43 -3.50 -0.28
C GLY A 170 -9.63 -4.38 -0.60
N PHE A 171 -9.45 -5.23 -1.58
CA PHE A 171 -10.42 -6.27 -1.94
C PHE A 171 -9.68 -7.53 -2.40
N GLY A 172 -10.34 -8.66 -2.33
CA GLY A 172 -9.79 -9.95 -2.76
C GLY A 172 -10.82 -11.08 -2.78
#